data_6167a387396bd531e826be176d8b1963
#
_entry.id   6167a387396bd531e826be176d8b1963
#
_cell.length_a   1.000
_cell.length_b   1.000
_cell.length_c   1.000
_cell.angle_alpha   90.00
_cell.angle_beta   90.00
_cell.angle_gamma   90.00
#
_symmetry.space_group_name_H-M   'P 1'
#
loop_
_entity.id
_entity.type
_entity.pdbx_description
1 polymer ?
#
loop_
_entity_poly.entity_id
_entity_poly.type
_entity_poly.pdbx_seq_one_letter_code
_entity_poly.pdbx_strand_id
1 'polypeptide(L)'
;MPVRELYLRTLAERGYGADPAQLRAIDSLERCENEWADYKARRGNALAKLITRPPIPRGVYMYGGVGRGKSFLMDCFYNAVPLTRKTRLHFHEFMREIHRELTEMAGTSDPLQHLGESMARRFRLICLDEFHVADITDAMILHRLLDSLFANRVSIVTTSNFPPDGLYPNGLHRERILPAIELLKDKLEVVNVDGPTDYRQSTLQAVELYHTPLGAGADAAMNEAFERLAESKDESPLLKIEHREIRARRRAGGVVWFDFRELCGGPRSQNDYLELATQFHTMLLSGVPQMSPRLASEARRFTWLIDVLYDRRVKLIMSAAVEPDALYTEGPLVHEFPRTVSRLREMRSAEFLAEARRSVDTSLT
;
A
#
# COMPACT_ATOMS: atom_id res chain seq x y z
N MET A 1 -21.22 8.60 -10.00
CA MET A 1 -20.34 9.71 -10.46
C MET A 1 -19.19 9.07 -11.23
N PRO A 2 -18.92 9.51 -12.46
CA PRO A 2 -17.84 8.97 -13.30
C PRO A 2 -16.46 9.17 -12.66
N VAL A 3 -15.51 8.30 -12.99
CA VAL A 3 -14.15 8.32 -12.42
C VAL A 3 -13.44 9.66 -12.65
N ARG A 4 -13.57 10.24 -13.83
CA ARG A 4 -12.98 11.55 -14.18
C ARG A 4 -13.56 12.68 -13.31
N GLU A 5 -14.86 12.70 -13.12
CA GLU A 5 -15.52 13.72 -12.29
C GLU A 5 -15.09 13.61 -10.83
N LEU A 6 -15.01 12.39 -10.32
CA LEU A 6 -14.52 12.12 -8.95
C LEU A 6 -13.07 12.57 -8.78
N TYR A 7 -12.20 12.24 -9.76
CA TYR A 7 -10.81 12.67 -9.77
C TYR A 7 -10.67 14.20 -9.73
N LEU A 8 -11.31 14.91 -10.66
CA LEU A 8 -11.20 16.37 -10.74
C LEU A 8 -11.76 17.07 -9.52
N ARG A 9 -12.88 16.59 -8.99
CA ARG A 9 -13.48 17.13 -7.77
C ARG A 9 -12.54 16.97 -6.58
N THR A 10 -12.00 15.79 -6.38
CA THR A 10 -11.11 15.54 -5.24
C THR A 10 -9.79 16.32 -5.36
N LEU A 11 -9.27 16.52 -6.57
CA LEU A 11 -8.12 17.41 -6.77
C LEU A 11 -8.44 18.85 -6.39
N ALA A 12 -9.61 19.35 -6.82
CA ALA A 12 -10.05 20.71 -6.49
C ALA A 12 -10.22 20.91 -4.96
N GLU A 13 -10.83 19.93 -4.29
CA GLU A 13 -10.98 19.91 -2.83
C GLU A 13 -9.62 19.95 -2.09
N ARG A 14 -8.59 19.34 -2.68
CA ARG A 14 -7.21 19.29 -2.14
C ARG A 14 -6.32 20.44 -2.61
N GLY A 15 -6.79 21.31 -3.49
CA GLY A 15 -6.02 22.43 -4.05
C GLY A 15 -4.93 22.01 -5.04
N TYR A 16 -5.04 20.83 -5.65
CA TYR A 16 -4.08 20.32 -6.63
C TYR A 16 -4.55 20.51 -8.08
N GLY A 17 -3.59 20.71 -8.98
CA GLY A 17 -3.82 20.69 -10.42
C GLY A 17 -3.79 19.28 -11.01
N ALA A 18 -4.47 19.09 -12.13
CA ALA A 18 -4.43 17.81 -12.85
C ALA A 18 -3.08 17.59 -13.52
N ASP A 19 -2.50 16.41 -13.33
CA ASP A 19 -1.24 15.98 -13.96
C ASP A 19 -1.53 15.26 -15.28
N PRO A 20 -0.83 15.60 -16.39
CA PRO A 20 -1.02 14.94 -17.67
C PRO A 20 -0.81 13.42 -17.66
N ALA A 21 0.08 12.90 -16.81
CA ALA A 21 0.30 11.46 -16.66
C ALA A 21 -0.85 10.79 -15.92
N GLN A 22 -1.37 11.43 -14.87
CA GLN A 22 -2.58 10.96 -14.18
C GLN A 22 -3.81 11.03 -15.10
N LEU A 23 -3.96 12.07 -15.93
CA LEU A 23 -5.07 12.18 -16.88
C LEU A 23 -5.07 11.03 -17.89
N ARG A 24 -3.90 10.61 -18.41
CA ARG A 24 -3.83 9.41 -19.28
C ARG A 24 -4.31 8.15 -18.56
N ALA A 25 -3.97 7.99 -17.28
CA ALA A 25 -4.47 6.86 -16.49
C ALA A 25 -5.99 6.96 -16.25
N ILE A 26 -6.51 8.18 -16.04
CA ILE A 26 -7.95 8.43 -15.93
C ILE A 26 -8.67 8.09 -17.23
N ASP A 27 -8.09 8.39 -18.41
CA ASP A 27 -8.68 7.99 -19.71
C ASP A 27 -8.86 6.46 -19.79
N SER A 28 -7.83 5.69 -19.38
CA SER A 28 -7.89 4.23 -19.39
C SER A 28 -8.86 3.67 -18.35
N LEU A 29 -8.93 4.29 -17.16
CA LEU A 29 -9.86 3.90 -16.10
C LEU A 29 -11.31 4.24 -16.49
N GLU A 30 -11.56 5.38 -17.13
CA GLU A 30 -12.87 5.79 -17.63
C GLU A 30 -13.35 4.86 -18.74
N ARG A 31 -12.46 4.44 -19.67
CA ARG A 31 -12.76 3.39 -20.64
C ARG A 31 -13.22 2.11 -19.93
N CYS A 32 -12.45 1.64 -18.94
CA CYS A 32 -12.76 0.44 -18.20
C CYS A 32 -14.09 0.56 -17.42
N GLU A 33 -14.36 1.73 -16.81
CA GLU A 33 -15.63 2.01 -16.12
C GLU A 33 -16.82 1.94 -17.08
N ASN A 34 -16.71 2.58 -18.26
CA ASN A 34 -17.75 2.60 -19.27
C ASN A 34 -18.04 1.19 -19.81
N GLU A 35 -17.01 0.39 -20.09
CA GLU A 35 -17.16 -1.01 -20.49
C GLU A 35 -17.88 -1.84 -19.40
N TRP A 36 -17.61 -1.57 -18.11
CA TRP A 36 -18.35 -2.21 -17.02
C TRP A 36 -19.79 -1.74 -16.90
N ALA A 37 -20.07 -0.48 -17.19
CA ALA A 37 -21.43 0.03 -17.25
C ALA A 37 -22.23 -0.66 -18.38
N ASP A 38 -21.64 -0.79 -19.56
CA ASP A 38 -22.21 -1.52 -20.69
C ASP A 38 -22.40 -3.01 -20.37
N TYR A 39 -21.41 -3.65 -19.76
CA TYR A 39 -21.52 -5.03 -19.30
C TYR A 39 -22.72 -5.22 -18.38
N LYS A 40 -22.92 -4.31 -17.43
CA LYS A 40 -24.04 -4.33 -16.49
C LYS A 40 -25.38 -4.09 -17.21
N ALA A 41 -25.44 -3.12 -18.14
CA ALA A 41 -26.62 -2.78 -18.89
C ALA A 41 -27.10 -3.98 -19.73
N ARG A 42 -26.19 -4.66 -20.45
CA ARG A 42 -26.48 -5.88 -21.24
C ARG A 42 -26.97 -7.07 -20.39
N ARG A 43 -26.83 -7.02 -19.09
CA ARG A 43 -27.24 -8.04 -18.10
C ARG A 43 -28.27 -7.50 -17.09
N GLY A 44 -29.05 -6.50 -17.47
CA GLY A 44 -29.94 -5.75 -16.59
C GLY A 44 -31.10 -6.58 -15.99
N ASN A 45 -31.54 -7.67 -16.65
CA ASN A 45 -32.61 -8.52 -16.14
C ASN A 45 -32.20 -10.01 -16.06
N ALA A 46 -33.02 -10.85 -15.40
CA ALA A 46 -32.71 -12.25 -15.17
C ALA A 46 -32.52 -13.07 -16.45
N LEU A 47 -33.34 -12.83 -17.48
CA LEU A 47 -33.26 -13.47 -18.79
C LEU A 47 -31.98 -13.07 -19.53
N ALA A 48 -31.64 -11.78 -19.55
CA ALA A 48 -30.41 -11.30 -20.15
C ALA A 48 -29.17 -11.90 -19.48
N LYS A 49 -29.19 -12.08 -18.14
CA LYS A 49 -28.09 -12.73 -17.41
C LYS A 49 -27.87 -14.19 -17.84
N LEU A 50 -28.93 -14.89 -18.24
CA LEU A 50 -28.86 -16.29 -18.66
C LEU A 50 -28.35 -16.43 -20.11
N ILE A 51 -28.79 -15.52 -20.99
CA ILE A 51 -28.56 -15.62 -22.45
C ILE A 51 -27.30 -14.86 -22.88
N THR A 52 -27.00 -13.71 -22.24
CA THR A 52 -25.94 -12.83 -22.69
C THR A 52 -24.65 -13.02 -21.86
N ARG A 53 -23.53 -13.29 -22.56
CA ARG A 53 -22.17 -13.35 -21.99
C ARG A 53 -21.28 -12.29 -22.63
N PRO A 54 -21.49 -10.99 -22.38
CA PRO A 54 -20.68 -9.94 -22.95
C PRO A 54 -19.21 -10.11 -22.53
N PRO A 55 -18.25 -9.66 -23.36
CA PRO A 55 -16.82 -9.75 -23.00
C PRO A 55 -16.55 -9.06 -21.66
N ILE A 56 -15.57 -9.55 -20.94
CA ILE A 56 -15.10 -8.88 -19.71
C ILE A 56 -14.23 -7.69 -20.13
N PRO A 57 -14.40 -6.52 -19.54
CA PRO A 57 -13.57 -5.35 -19.79
C PRO A 57 -12.10 -5.64 -19.59
N ARG A 58 -11.27 -5.12 -20.50
CA ARG A 58 -9.82 -5.13 -20.35
C ARG A 58 -9.45 -4.29 -19.14
N GLY A 59 -8.68 -4.87 -18.20
CA GLY A 59 -8.22 -4.16 -17.01
C GLY A 59 -7.16 -3.11 -17.30
N VAL A 60 -6.60 -2.53 -16.20
CA VAL A 60 -5.56 -1.50 -16.30
C VAL A 60 -4.42 -1.85 -15.33
N TYR A 61 -3.18 -1.76 -15.83
CA TYR A 61 -1.96 -1.86 -15.05
C TYR A 61 -1.30 -0.48 -14.99
N MET A 62 -1.48 0.22 -13.87
CA MET A 62 -0.87 1.53 -13.65
C MET A 62 0.48 1.38 -12.98
N TYR A 63 1.54 1.91 -13.58
CA TYR A 63 2.86 1.86 -12.97
C TYR A 63 3.54 3.23 -12.98
N GLY A 64 4.49 3.40 -12.06
CA GLY A 64 5.28 4.62 -11.90
C GLY A 64 5.89 4.71 -10.52
N GLY A 65 6.76 5.67 -10.32
CA GLY A 65 7.44 5.91 -9.06
C GLY A 65 6.49 6.10 -7.87
N VAL A 66 7.06 6.11 -6.70
CA VAL A 66 6.34 6.39 -5.45
C VAL A 66 5.86 7.86 -5.45
N GLY A 67 4.69 8.14 -4.86
CA GLY A 67 4.16 9.51 -4.79
C GLY A 67 3.46 10.02 -6.04
N ARG A 68 3.22 9.17 -7.04
CA ARG A 68 2.55 9.55 -8.31
C ARG A 68 1.01 9.51 -8.24
N GLY A 69 0.44 9.27 -7.05
CA GLY A 69 -1.01 9.25 -6.86
C GLY A 69 -1.70 7.99 -7.39
N LYS A 70 -0.99 6.87 -7.59
CA LYS A 70 -1.57 5.61 -8.10
C LYS A 70 -2.71 5.09 -7.22
N SER A 71 -2.53 5.09 -5.91
CA SER A 71 -3.55 4.64 -4.95
C SER A 71 -4.78 5.55 -4.98
N PHE A 72 -4.57 6.87 -5.18
CA PHE A 72 -5.65 7.83 -5.36
C PHE A 72 -6.45 7.59 -6.66
N LEU A 73 -5.76 7.32 -7.77
CA LEU A 73 -6.41 6.95 -9.04
C LEU A 73 -7.23 5.66 -8.89
N MET A 74 -6.66 4.66 -8.21
CA MET A 74 -7.35 3.40 -7.89
C MET A 74 -8.58 3.65 -7.02
N ASP A 75 -8.50 4.54 -6.02
CA ASP A 75 -9.62 4.89 -5.15
C ASP A 75 -10.77 5.53 -5.95
N CYS A 76 -10.44 6.48 -6.84
CA CYS A 76 -11.42 7.09 -7.74
C CYS A 76 -12.12 6.04 -8.61
N PHE A 77 -11.35 5.14 -9.23
CA PHE A 77 -11.90 4.07 -10.06
C PHE A 77 -12.76 3.09 -9.27
N TYR A 78 -12.24 2.59 -8.14
CA TYR A 78 -12.96 1.61 -7.32
C TYR A 78 -14.30 2.16 -6.83
N ASN A 79 -14.36 3.45 -6.47
CA ASN A 79 -15.61 4.08 -6.03
C ASN A 79 -16.58 4.35 -7.20
N ALA A 80 -16.07 4.65 -8.41
CA ALA A 80 -16.89 4.98 -9.57
C ALA A 80 -17.49 3.74 -10.25
N VAL A 81 -16.70 2.66 -10.41
CA VAL A 81 -17.10 1.48 -11.17
C VAL A 81 -18.41 0.86 -10.65
N PRO A 82 -19.44 0.65 -11.50
CA PRO A 82 -20.80 0.31 -11.08
C PRO A 82 -21.00 -1.18 -10.84
N LEU A 83 -20.07 -1.83 -10.12
CA LEU A 83 -20.10 -3.25 -9.77
C LEU A 83 -20.31 -3.46 -8.28
N THR A 84 -21.07 -4.49 -7.93
CA THR A 84 -21.23 -4.98 -6.54
C THR A 84 -20.23 -6.09 -6.21
N ARG A 85 -19.86 -6.92 -7.22
CA ARG A 85 -18.93 -8.05 -7.08
C ARG A 85 -17.52 -7.57 -7.41
N LYS A 86 -16.98 -6.67 -6.62
CA LYS A 86 -15.63 -6.14 -6.70
C LYS A 86 -14.95 -6.20 -5.35
N THR A 87 -13.63 -6.33 -5.34
CA THR A 87 -12.80 -6.24 -4.14
C THR A 87 -11.56 -5.40 -4.42
N ARG A 88 -10.97 -4.86 -3.37
CA ARG A 88 -9.70 -4.15 -3.41
C ARG A 88 -8.84 -4.62 -2.24
N LEU A 89 -7.60 -5.00 -2.51
CA LEU A 89 -6.64 -5.56 -1.57
C LEU A 89 -5.24 -5.11 -1.95
N HIS A 90 -4.33 -5.05 -1.00
CA HIS A 90 -2.91 -5.02 -1.32
C HIS A 90 -2.45 -6.37 -1.87
N PHE A 91 -1.53 -6.35 -2.86
CA PHE A 91 -1.08 -7.57 -3.51
C PHE A 91 -0.52 -8.61 -2.53
N HIS A 92 0.24 -8.18 -1.53
CA HIS A 92 0.78 -9.09 -0.51
C HIS A 92 -0.31 -9.72 0.37
N GLU A 93 -1.39 -8.99 0.69
CA GLU A 93 -2.54 -9.54 1.44
C GLU A 93 -3.29 -10.56 0.57
N PHE A 94 -3.45 -10.24 -0.72
CA PHE A 94 -4.04 -11.15 -1.69
C PHE A 94 -3.23 -12.45 -1.79
N MET A 95 -1.91 -12.39 -1.97
CA MET A 95 -1.06 -13.58 -2.06
C MET A 95 -1.05 -14.39 -0.76
N ARG A 96 -1.08 -13.74 0.39
CA ARG A 96 -1.21 -14.43 1.69
C ARG A 96 -2.51 -15.24 1.78
N GLU A 97 -3.63 -14.69 1.33
CA GLU A 97 -4.91 -15.41 1.29
C GLU A 97 -4.85 -16.60 0.31
N ILE A 98 -4.25 -16.39 -0.87
CA ILE A 98 -4.00 -17.45 -1.86
C ILE A 98 -3.20 -18.62 -1.25
N HIS A 99 -2.09 -18.35 -0.60
CA HIS A 99 -1.26 -19.40 0.03
C HIS A 99 -2.02 -20.14 1.15
N ARG A 100 -2.83 -19.44 1.93
CA ARG A 100 -3.67 -20.06 2.95
C ARG A 100 -4.70 -21.01 2.31
N GLU A 101 -5.45 -20.55 1.30
CA GLU A 101 -6.45 -21.37 0.61
C GLU A 101 -5.80 -22.57 -0.11
N LEU A 102 -4.60 -22.40 -0.70
CA LEU A 102 -3.83 -23.51 -1.29
C LEU A 102 -3.43 -24.56 -0.24
N THR A 103 -3.06 -24.13 0.95
CA THR A 103 -2.72 -25.05 2.05
C THR A 103 -3.94 -25.85 2.50
N GLU A 104 -5.11 -25.21 2.57
CA GLU A 104 -6.39 -25.86 2.90
C GLU A 104 -6.84 -26.86 1.81
N MET A 105 -6.41 -26.63 0.55
CA MET A 105 -6.70 -27.50 -0.61
C MET A 105 -5.63 -28.57 -0.84
N ALA A 106 -4.74 -28.84 0.11
CA ALA A 106 -3.68 -29.83 -0.03
C ALA A 106 -4.28 -31.20 -0.41
N GLY A 107 -3.78 -31.82 -1.49
CA GLY A 107 -4.28 -33.09 -2.02
C GLY A 107 -5.40 -32.95 -3.07
N THR A 108 -5.87 -31.73 -3.37
CA THR A 108 -6.83 -31.49 -4.46
C THR A 108 -6.09 -31.46 -5.81
N SER A 109 -6.70 -32.06 -6.84
CA SER A 109 -6.21 -31.91 -8.21
C SER A 109 -6.42 -30.49 -8.68
N ASP A 110 -5.38 -29.84 -9.21
CA ASP A 110 -5.37 -28.47 -9.73
C ASP A 110 -5.97 -27.40 -8.79
N PRO A 111 -5.38 -27.16 -7.61
CA PRO A 111 -5.94 -26.25 -6.61
C PRO A 111 -6.00 -24.81 -7.10
N LEU A 112 -5.10 -24.35 -7.98
CA LEU A 112 -5.11 -22.97 -8.53
C LEU A 112 -6.30 -22.74 -9.47
N GLN A 113 -6.73 -23.76 -10.24
CA GLN A 113 -7.93 -23.63 -11.05
C GLN A 113 -9.18 -23.53 -10.16
N HIS A 114 -9.32 -24.40 -9.18
CA HIS A 114 -10.44 -24.34 -8.22
C HIS A 114 -10.50 -23.01 -7.47
N LEU A 115 -9.35 -22.46 -7.12
CA LEU A 115 -9.24 -21.17 -6.47
C LEU A 115 -9.74 -20.04 -7.38
N GLY A 116 -9.31 -19.99 -8.65
CA GLY A 116 -9.80 -19.03 -9.62
C GLY A 116 -11.32 -19.11 -9.84
N GLU A 117 -11.88 -20.34 -9.92
CA GLU A 117 -13.32 -20.54 -9.99
C GLU A 117 -14.05 -20.05 -8.73
N SER A 118 -13.49 -20.30 -7.55
CA SER A 118 -14.04 -19.84 -6.27
C SER A 118 -14.06 -18.31 -6.20
N MET A 119 -12.95 -17.67 -6.56
CA MET A 119 -12.85 -16.21 -6.60
C MET A 119 -13.81 -15.60 -7.64
N ALA A 120 -13.95 -16.23 -8.81
CA ALA A 120 -14.87 -15.79 -9.86
C ALA A 120 -16.35 -15.89 -9.44
N ARG A 121 -16.71 -16.74 -8.48
CA ARG A 121 -18.04 -16.75 -7.87
C ARG A 121 -18.27 -15.54 -6.97
N ARG A 122 -17.23 -15.04 -6.32
CA ARG A 122 -17.28 -13.88 -5.39
C ARG A 122 -17.13 -12.56 -6.14
N PHE A 123 -16.17 -12.47 -7.07
CA PHE A 123 -15.74 -11.21 -7.68
C PHE A 123 -15.79 -11.27 -9.22
N ARG A 124 -15.99 -10.13 -9.85
CA ARG A 124 -15.85 -9.88 -11.29
C ARG A 124 -14.71 -8.90 -11.58
N LEU A 125 -14.37 -8.11 -10.58
CA LEU A 125 -13.25 -7.17 -10.63
C LEU A 125 -12.44 -7.31 -9.34
N ILE A 126 -11.13 -7.47 -9.49
CA ILE A 126 -10.18 -7.43 -8.39
C ILE A 126 -9.25 -6.25 -8.63
N CYS A 127 -9.22 -5.33 -7.68
CA CYS A 127 -8.28 -4.22 -7.64
C CYS A 127 -7.13 -4.58 -6.70
N LEU A 128 -5.89 -4.55 -7.21
CA LEU A 128 -4.69 -4.90 -6.44
C LEU A 128 -3.78 -3.69 -6.32
N ASP A 129 -3.60 -3.20 -5.11
CA ASP A 129 -2.63 -2.16 -4.84
C ASP A 129 -1.23 -2.75 -4.62
N GLU A 130 -0.21 -2.00 -5.05
CA GLU A 130 1.21 -2.33 -4.86
C GLU A 130 1.60 -3.72 -5.39
N PHE A 131 1.22 -4.02 -6.63
CA PHE A 131 1.56 -5.28 -7.28
C PHE A 131 3.08 -5.41 -7.39
N HIS A 132 3.64 -6.27 -6.55
CA HIS A 132 5.06 -6.50 -6.46
C HIS A 132 5.35 -7.95 -6.07
N VAL A 133 6.14 -8.65 -6.88
CA VAL A 133 6.54 -10.04 -6.62
C VAL A 133 7.88 -10.01 -5.92
N ALA A 134 7.90 -10.43 -4.66
CA ALA A 134 9.08 -10.37 -3.80
C ALA A 134 9.80 -11.72 -3.66
N ASP A 135 9.08 -12.84 -3.77
CA ASP A 135 9.65 -14.17 -3.55
C ASP A 135 9.33 -15.15 -4.69
N ILE A 136 10.06 -16.28 -4.67
CA ILE A 136 9.95 -17.34 -5.68
C ILE A 136 8.60 -18.07 -5.60
N THR A 137 8.01 -18.20 -4.43
CA THR A 137 6.76 -18.95 -4.25
C THR A 137 5.64 -18.25 -4.98
N ASP A 138 5.56 -16.92 -4.83
CA ASP A 138 4.62 -16.08 -5.58
C ASP A 138 4.89 -16.17 -7.09
N ALA A 139 6.16 -16.04 -7.52
CA ALA A 139 6.53 -16.10 -8.93
C ALA A 139 6.12 -17.41 -9.60
N MET A 140 6.22 -18.54 -8.89
CA MET A 140 5.89 -19.87 -9.42
C MET A 140 4.39 -20.10 -9.63
N ILE A 141 3.53 -19.52 -8.80
CA ILE A 141 2.08 -19.75 -8.89
C ILE A 141 1.35 -18.66 -9.67
N LEU A 142 1.96 -17.48 -9.82
CA LEU A 142 1.30 -16.27 -10.32
C LEU A 142 0.71 -16.47 -11.73
N HIS A 143 1.44 -17.08 -12.66
CA HIS A 143 0.94 -17.30 -14.02
C HIS A 143 -0.35 -18.12 -14.01
N ARG A 144 -0.33 -19.30 -13.36
CA ARG A 144 -1.49 -20.20 -13.32
C ARG A 144 -2.67 -19.59 -12.59
N LEU A 145 -2.41 -18.80 -11.52
CA LEU A 145 -3.44 -18.09 -10.79
C LEU A 145 -4.11 -17.02 -11.68
N LEU A 146 -3.32 -16.17 -12.34
CA LEU A 146 -3.84 -15.14 -13.23
C LEU A 146 -4.59 -15.75 -14.42
N ASP A 147 -4.05 -16.79 -15.03
CA ASP A 147 -4.70 -17.51 -16.15
C ASP A 147 -6.07 -18.05 -15.71
N SER A 148 -6.12 -18.73 -14.55
CA SER A 148 -7.39 -19.20 -14.00
C SER A 148 -8.39 -18.08 -13.72
N LEU A 149 -7.95 -16.94 -13.17
CA LEU A 149 -8.82 -15.78 -12.93
C LEU A 149 -9.39 -15.22 -14.24
N PHE A 150 -8.55 -15.01 -15.26
CA PHE A 150 -8.99 -14.48 -16.57
C PHE A 150 -9.89 -15.48 -17.32
N ALA A 151 -9.55 -16.77 -17.31
CA ALA A 151 -10.38 -17.83 -17.89
C ALA A 151 -11.77 -17.87 -17.25
N ASN A 152 -11.86 -17.64 -15.94
CA ASN A 152 -13.10 -17.57 -15.18
C ASN A 152 -13.76 -16.18 -15.19
N ARG A 153 -13.29 -15.29 -16.11
CA ARG A 153 -13.92 -14.00 -16.39
C ARG A 153 -13.86 -13.01 -15.22
N VAL A 154 -12.74 -12.96 -14.55
CA VAL A 154 -12.37 -11.91 -13.60
C VAL A 154 -11.48 -10.90 -14.30
N SER A 155 -11.78 -9.62 -14.20
CA SER A 155 -10.89 -8.53 -14.64
C SER A 155 -10.05 -8.05 -13.46
N ILE A 156 -8.85 -7.54 -13.75
CA ILE A 156 -7.91 -7.02 -12.76
C ILE A 156 -7.56 -5.58 -13.12
N VAL A 157 -7.58 -4.71 -12.12
CA VAL A 157 -6.96 -3.38 -12.19
C VAL A 157 -5.91 -3.31 -11.11
N THR A 158 -4.71 -2.88 -11.44
CA THR A 158 -3.61 -2.93 -10.48
C THR A 158 -2.71 -1.70 -10.55
N THR A 159 -2.09 -1.39 -9.40
CA THR A 159 -1.02 -0.39 -9.28
C THR A 159 0.30 -1.08 -8.98
N SER A 160 1.40 -0.55 -9.52
CA SER A 160 2.76 -1.04 -9.26
C SER A 160 3.78 0.10 -9.27
N ASN A 161 4.93 -0.11 -8.64
CA ASN A 161 6.07 0.80 -8.78
C ASN A 161 6.93 0.46 -10.00
N PHE A 162 6.68 -0.69 -10.64
CA PHE A 162 7.47 -1.20 -11.74
C PHE A 162 6.60 -1.48 -12.98
N PRO A 163 7.12 -1.28 -14.21
CA PRO A 163 6.46 -1.82 -15.38
C PRO A 163 6.38 -3.36 -15.30
N PRO A 164 5.48 -4.01 -16.05
CA PRO A 164 5.38 -5.48 -16.01
C PRO A 164 6.72 -6.19 -16.23
N ASP A 165 7.53 -5.72 -17.19
CA ASP A 165 8.85 -6.29 -17.46
C ASP A 165 9.88 -6.09 -16.34
N GLY A 166 9.64 -5.13 -15.44
CA GLY A 166 10.43 -4.86 -14.25
C GLY A 166 10.02 -5.65 -13.00
N LEU A 167 9.03 -6.54 -13.10
CA LEU A 167 8.65 -7.40 -11.99
C LEU A 167 9.69 -8.49 -11.76
N TYR A 168 10.10 -8.69 -10.49
CA TYR A 168 11.03 -9.74 -10.06
C TYR A 168 12.35 -9.75 -10.85
N PRO A 169 13.08 -8.62 -11.01
CA PRO A 169 14.14 -8.47 -12.01
C PRO A 169 15.35 -9.37 -11.77
N ASN A 170 15.73 -9.58 -10.52
CA ASN A 170 16.90 -10.40 -10.12
C ASN A 170 16.47 -11.65 -9.33
N GLY A 171 15.22 -12.06 -9.46
CA GLY A 171 14.68 -13.17 -8.71
C GLY A 171 15.19 -14.53 -9.17
N LEU A 172 15.30 -15.46 -8.23
CA LEU A 172 15.65 -16.85 -8.51
C LEU A 172 14.59 -17.48 -9.44
N HIS A 173 15.02 -18.16 -10.51
CA HIS A 173 14.12 -18.73 -11.51
C HIS A 173 13.18 -17.70 -12.15
N ARG A 174 13.69 -16.52 -12.51
CA ARG A 174 12.92 -15.44 -13.13
C ARG A 174 12.14 -15.88 -14.38
N GLU A 175 12.59 -16.90 -15.09
CA GLU A 175 11.88 -17.49 -16.24
C GLU A 175 10.46 -17.99 -15.89
N ARG A 176 10.18 -18.30 -14.63
CA ARG A 176 8.86 -18.76 -14.17
C ARG A 176 7.81 -17.65 -14.14
N ILE A 177 8.22 -16.39 -13.96
CA ILE A 177 7.27 -15.26 -13.96
C ILE A 177 7.03 -14.68 -15.36
N LEU A 178 7.92 -14.91 -16.32
CA LEU A 178 7.78 -14.35 -17.67
C LEU A 178 6.41 -14.63 -18.31
N PRO A 179 5.83 -15.84 -18.23
CA PRO A 179 4.48 -16.07 -18.76
C PRO A 179 3.40 -15.23 -18.07
N ALA A 180 3.54 -14.93 -16.75
CA ALA A 180 2.63 -14.04 -16.03
C ALA A 180 2.78 -12.61 -16.51
N ILE A 181 3.99 -12.15 -16.77
CA ILE A 181 4.27 -10.81 -17.31
C ILE A 181 3.59 -10.63 -18.69
N GLU A 182 3.76 -11.60 -19.60
CA GLU A 182 3.14 -11.55 -20.92
C GLU A 182 1.61 -11.58 -20.80
N LEU A 183 1.07 -12.40 -19.91
CA LEU A 183 -0.38 -12.46 -19.66
C LEU A 183 -0.93 -11.13 -19.12
N LEU A 184 -0.21 -10.47 -18.21
CA LEU A 184 -0.57 -9.15 -17.72
C LEU A 184 -0.60 -8.11 -18.86
N LYS A 185 0.39 -8.11 -19.74
CA LYS A 185 0.48 -7.20 -20.90
C LYS A 185 -0.63 -7.45 -21.92
N ASP A 186 -1.04 -8.71 -22.12
CA ASP A 186 -2.15 -9.07 -23.00
C ASP A 186 -3.52 -8.65 -22.42
N LYS A 187 -3.76 -8.96 -21.16
CA LYS A 187 -5.07 -8.79 -20.50
C LYS A 187 -5.30 -7.39 -19.93
N LEU A 188 -4.25 -6.63 -19.66
CA LEU A 188 -4.34 -5.30 -19.06
C LEU A 188 -3.78 -4.24 -20.02
N GLU A 189 -4.35 -3.05 -19.97
CA GLU A 189 -3.77 -1.86 -20.57
C GLU A 189 -2.69 -1.31 -19.62
N VAL A 190 -1.45 -1.26 -20.10
CA VAL A 190 -0.30 -0.81 -19.30
C VAL A 190 -0.13 0.69 -19.45
N VAL A 191 -0.23 1.41 -18.33
CA VAL A 191 -0.20 2.89 -18.30
C VAL A 191 0.90 3.36 -17.35
N ASN A 192 1.80 4.19 -17.87
CA ASN A 192 2.78 4.90 -17.06
C ASN A 192 2.18 6.18 -16.47
N VAL A 193 2.22 6.29 -15.15
CA VAL A 193 1.76 7.47 -14.39
C VAL A 193 2.91 8.33 -13.87
N ASP A 194 4.13 8.14 -14.36
CA ASP A 194 5.23 9.02 -14.04
C ASP A 194 5.02 10.40 -14.66
N GLY A 195 5.13 11.41 -13.83
CA GLY A 195 5.02 12.81 -14.16
C GLY A 195 6.12 13.62 -13.48
N PRO A 196 6.27 14.91 -13.77
CA PRO A 196 7.30 15.76 -13.17
C PRO A 196 7.06 16.05 -11.68
N THR A 197 5.83 15.89 -11.19
CA THR A 197 5.42 16.29 -9.83
C THR A 197 5.35 15.10 -8.90
N ASP A 198 6.10 15.12 -7.81
CA ASP A 198 5.90 14.23 -6.67
C ASP A 198 4.97 14.92 -5.66
N TYR A 199 3.69 14.59 -5.73
CA TYR A 199 2.66 15.18 -4.86
C TYR A 199 2.90 14.89 -3.38
N ARG A 200 3.49 13.76 -3.06
CA ARG A 200 3.78 13.35 -1.68
C ARG A 200 4.89 14.20 -1.08
N GLN A 201 5.96 14.43 -1.85
CA GLN A 201 7.09 15.24 -1.40
C GLN A 201 6.64 16.67 -1.08
N SER A 202 5.82 17.28 -1.94
CA SER A 202 5.29 18.63 -1.68
C SER A 202 4.37 18.66 -0.46
N THR A 203 3.55 17.61 -0.26
CA THR A 203 2.69 17.50 0.92
C THR A 203 3.50 17.32 2.20
N LEU A 204 4.53 16.45 2.19
CA LEU A 204 5.41 16.23 3.35
C LEU A 204 6.22 17.47 3.73
N GLN A 205 6.66 18.25 2.74
CA GLN A 205 7.36 19.53 2.99
C GLN A 205 6.43 20.61 3.60
N ALA A 206 5.12 20.49 3.37
CA ALA A 206 4.12 21.41 3.90
C ALA A 206 3.57 21.01 5.27
N VAL A 207 3.98 19.82 5.79
CA VAL A 207 3.52 19.28 7.08
C VAL A 207 4.66 19.35 8.09
N GLU A 208 4.36 19.82 9.30
CA GLU A 208 5.29 19.74 10.41
C GLU A 208 5.46 18.27 10.83
N LEU A 209 6.71 17.79 10.92
CA LEU A 209 7.02 16.37 11.13
C LEU A 209 7.20 15.98 12.61
N TYR A 210 7.31 16.96 13.50
CA TYR A 210 7.54 16.73 14.92
C TYR A 210 6.73 17.74 15.76
N HIS A 211 5.83 17.21 16.57
CA HIS A 211 4.91 18.01 17.40
C HIS A 211 5.22 17.82 18.87
N THR A 212 5.46 18.92 19.57
CA THR A 212 5.70 18.94 21.02
C THR A 212 5.20 20.27 21.60
N PRO A 213 4.71 20.30 22.85
CA PRO A 213 4.43 19.18 23.75
C PRO A 213 3.20 18.36 23.34
N LEU A 214 3.01 17.18 23.98
CA LEU A 214 1.79 16.39 23.82
C LEU A 214 0.56 17.18 24.27
N GLY A 215 -0.57 16.96 23.63
CA GLY A 215 -1.84 17.59 23.95
C GLY A 215 -2.76 17.70 22.77
N ALA A 216 -3.92 18.33 22.96
CA ALA A 216 -4.95 18.45 21.92
C ALA A 216 -4.45 19.14 20.63
N GLY A 217 -3.52 20.09 20.74
CA GLY A 217 -2.92 20.75 19.57
C GLY A 217 -2.06 19.78 18.74
N ALA A 218 -1.20 18.97 19.40
CA ALA A 218 -0.41 17.95 18.73
C ALA A 218 -1.31 16.87 18.10
N ASP A 219 -2.36 16.44 18.80
CA ASP A 219 -3.32 15.46 18.27
C ASP A 219 -4.08 16.00 17.04
N ALA A 220 -4.47 17.27 17.06
CA ALA A 220 -5.12 17.92 15.91
C ALA A 220 -4.16 18.01 14.71
N ALA A 221 -2.91 18.42 14.93
CA ALA A 221 -1.89 18.50 13.89
C ALA A 221 -1.55 17.14 13.30
N MET A 222 -1.44 16.09 14.11
CA MET A 222 -1.25 14.69 13.66
C MET A 222 -2.42 14.21 12.81
N ASN A 223 -3.66 14.56 13.21
CA ASN A 223 -4.84 14.20 12.41
C ASN A 223 -4.86 14.94 11.07
N GLU A 224 -4.56 16.24 11.06
CA GLU A 224 -4.45 17.03 9.83
C GLU A 224 -3.36 16.46 8.90
N ALA A 225 -2.19 16.10 9.44
CA ALA A 225 -1.12 15.48 8.71
C ALA A 225 -1.58 14.15 8.07
N PHE A 226 -2.28 13.31 8.83
CA PHE A 226 -2.83 12.05 8.31
C PHE A 226 -3.82 12.31 7.17
N GLU A 227 -4.79 13.21 7.33
CA GLU A 227 -5.79 13.54 6.29
C GLU A 227 -5.14 14.05 4.99
N ARG A 228 -4.08 14.86 5.11
CA ARG A 228 -3.35 15.36 3.94
C ARG A 228 -2.54 14.29 3.21
N LEU A 229 -2.01 13.32 3.96
CA LEU A 229 -1.13 12.26 3.42
C LEU A 229 -1.89 11.00 3.01
N ALA A 230 -3.09 10.79 3.56
CA ALA A 230 -3.94 9.67 3.19
C ALA A 230 -4.34 9.75 1.71
N GLU A 231 -3.95 8.75 0.92
CA GLU A 231 -4.25 8.67 -0.50
C GLU A 231 -5.62 8.01 -0.77
N SER A 232 -6.16 7.31 0.21
CA SER A 232 -7.43 6.57 0.16
C SER A 232 -8.26 6.80 1.42
N LYS A 233 -9.46 6.21 1.45
CA LYS A 233 -10.28 6.17 2.67
C LYS A 233 -9.64 5.27 3.71
N ASP A 234 -9.99 5.52 4.98
CA ASP A 234 -9.56 4.68 6.10
C ASP A 234 -9.91 3.21 5.85
N GLU A 235 -8.95 2.36 6.10
CA GLU A 235 -9.04 0.91 6.04
C GLU A 235 -9.19 0.32 7.45
N SER A 236 -9.38 -1.01 7.55
CA SER A 236 -9.39 -1.68 8.85
C SER A 236 -8.14 -1.35 9.66
N PRO A 237 -8.24 -0.88 10.90
CA PRO A 237 -7.09 -0.57 11.73
C PRO A 237 -6.34 -1.81 12.24
N LEU A 238 -6.88 -3.01 12.04
CA LEU A 238 -6.24 -4.26 12.45
C LEU A 238 -5.29 -4.76 11.37
N LEU A 239 -4.05 -4.96 11.76
CA LEU A 239 -2.97 -5.48 10.93
C LEU A 239 -2.48 -6.81 11.50
N LYS A 240 -2.08 -7.73 10.64
CA LYS A 240 -1.37 -8.96 11.04
C LYS A 240 0.10 -8.80 10.67
N ILE A 241 0.96 -8.76 11.67
CA ILE A 241 2.41 -8.60 11.55
C ILE A 241 3.07 -9.77 12.28
N GLU A 242 3.94 -10.52 11.62
CA GLU A 242 4.65 -11.68 12.21
C GLU A 242 3.70 -12.60 13.00
N HIS A 243 2.57 -12.98 12.39
CA HIS A 243 1.52 -13.83 12.98
C HIS A 243 0.79 -13.23 14.22
N ARG A 244 0.98 -11.95 14.53
CA ARG A 244 0.34 -11.23 15.64
C ARG A 244 -0.55 -10.12 15.13
N GLU A 245 -1.61 -9.83 15.86
CA GLU A 245 -2.44 -8.65 15.58
C GLU A 245 -1.81 -7.41 16.21
N ILE A 246 -1.79 -6.34 15.43
CA ILE A 246 -1.42 -5.01 15.86
C ILE A 246 -2.51 -4.03 15.45
N ARG A 247 -2.85 -3.10 16.32
CA ARG A 247 -3.90 -2.13 16.06
C ARG A 247 -3.31 -0.76 15.74
N ALA A 248 -3.48 -0.31 14.50
CA ALA A 248 -3.23 1.07 14.15
C ALA A 248 -4.34 1.98 14.73
N ARG A 249 -4.05 3.23 14.94
CA ARG A 249 -5.05 4.26 15.22
C ARG A 249 -5.86 4.54 13.96
N ARG A 250 -5.17 4.69 12.82
CA ARG A 250 -5.73 4.82 11.47
C ARG A 250 -4.78 4.24 10.43
N ARG A 251 -5.30 3.79 9.30
CA ARG A 251 -4.48 3.52 8.11
C ARG A 251 -5.25 3.83 6.84
N ALA A 252 -4.54 4.27 5.81
CA ALA A 252 -5.12 4.58 4.51
C ALA A 252 -4.04 4.44 3.42
N GLY A 253 -4.15 3.43 2.56
CA GLY A 253 -3.12 3.12 1.58
C GLY A 253 -1.77 2.85 2.24
N GLY A 254 -0.71 3.47 1.73
CA GLY A 254 0.65 3.33 2.27
C GLY A 254 0.95 4.21 3.51
N VAL A 255 -0.07 4.81 4.15
CA VAL A 255 0.06 5.63 5.36
C VAL A 255 -0.55 4.92 6.56
N VAL A 256 0.18 4.85 7.67
CA VAL A 256 -0.31 4.23 8.91
C VAL A 256 0.00 5.12 10.12
N TRP A 257 -0.90 5.11 11.10
CA TRP A 257 -0.79 5.87 12.33
C TRP A 257 -0.91 4.96 13.55
N PHE A 258 0.13 4.93 14.38
CA PHE A 258 0.15 4.18 15.63
C PHE A 258 0.32 5.08 16.85
N ASP A 259 -0.16 4.60 17.98
CA ASP A 259 0.26 5.12 19.29
C ASP A 259 1.59 4.47 19.73
N PHE A 260 2.44 5.22 20.42
CA PHE A 260 3.72 4.74 20.93
C PHE A 260 3.59 3.44 21.74
N ARG A 261 2.53 3.37 22.56
CA ARG A 261 2.28 2.17 23.40
C ARG A 261 2.04 0.91 22.57
N GLU A 262 1.41 1.05 21.42
CA GLU A 262 1.12 -0.09 20.55
C GLU A 262 2.38 -0.64 19.87
N LEU A 263 3.29 0.26 19.44
CA LEU A 263 4.54 -0.14 18.80
C LEU A 263 5.67 -0.45 19.78
N CYS A 264 5.77 0.30 20.88
CA CYS A 264 6.92 0.22 21.78
C CYS A 264 6.57 -0.26 23.19
N GLY A 265 5.30 -0.25 23.60
CA GLY A 265 4.87 -0.65 24.94
C GLY A 265 4.77 -2.17 25.16
N GLY A 266 4.56 -2.96 24.10
CA GLY A 266 4.40 -4.41 24.14
C GLY A 266 5.63 -5.17 23.62
N PRO A 267 5.59 -6.51 23.61
CA PRO A 267 6.68 -7.35 23.11
C PRO A 267 6.72 -7.28 21.57
N ARG A 268 7.52 -6.37 21.05
CA ARG A 268 7.82 -6.20 19.62
C ARG A 268 9.28 -6.51 19.34
N SER A 269 9.53 -7.07 18.16
CA SER A 269 10.86 -7.35 17.64
C SER A 269 11.21 -6.42 16.47
N GLN A 270 12.46 -6.43 16.08
CA GLN A 270 12.89 -5.68 14.91
C GLN A 270 12.21 -6.17 13.62
N ASN A 271 11.87 -7.47 13.54
CA ASN A 271 11.14 -8.04 12.39
C ASN A 271 9.74 -7.44 12.24
N ASP A 272 9.03 -7.17 13.36
CA ASP A 272 7.73 -6.49 13.29
C ASP A 272 7.86 -5.13 12.58
N TYR A 273 8.92 -4.37 12.88
CA TYR A 273 9.15 -3.06 12.27
C TYR A 273 9.61 -3.17 10.82
N LEU A 274 10.40 -4.18 10.47
CA LEU A 274 10.79 -4.46 9.09
C LEU A 274 9.55 -4.79 8.24
N GLU A 275 8.65 -5.64 8.75
CA GLU A 275 7.41 -5.96 8.03
C GLU A 275 6.53 -4.71 7.86
N LEU A 276 6.37 -3.88 8.90
CA LEU A 276 5.65 -2.60 8.78
C LEU A 276 6.30 -1.68 7.74
N ALA A 277 7.62 -1.60 7.72
CA ALA A 277 8.36 -0.77 6.75
C ALA A 277 8.25 -1.29 5.30
N THR A 278 7.91 -2.58 5.10
CA THR A 278 7.60 -3.10 3.75
C THR A 278 6.18 -2.75 3.30
N GLN A 279 5.24 -2.58 4.23
CA GLN A 279 3.84 -2.29 3.92
C GLN A 279 3.59 -0.78 3.78
N PHE A 280 4.24 0.06 4.60
CA PHE A 280 3.96 1.48 4.68
C PHE A 280 5.17 2.34 4.30
N HIS A 281 4.93 3.40 3.56
CA HIS A 281 5.96 4.38 3.19
C HIS A 281 5.98 5.59 4.12
N THR A 282 4.88 5.83 4.85
CA THR A 282 4.75 6.92 5.82
C THR A 282 4.10 6.40 7.09
N MET A 283 4.74 6.66 8.20
CA MET A 283 4.25 6.30 9.53
C MET A 283 4.03 7.55 10.37
N LEU A 284 2.86 7.63 11.01
CA LEU A 284 2.61 8.56 12.09
C LEU A 284 2.75 7.82 13.42
N LEU A 285 3.43 8.44 14.39
CA LEU A 285 3.64 7.90 15.73
C LEU A 285 3.26 8.94 16.78
N SER A 286 2.19 8.71 17.52
CA SER A 286 1.73 9.65 18.55
C SER A 286 2.05 9.20 19.94
N GLY A 287 2.16 10.19 20.86
CA GLY A 287 2.25 9.97 22.28
C GLY A 287 3.59 9.42 22.77
N VAL A 288 4.70 9.78 22.11
CA VAL A 288 6.05 9.40 22.57
C VAL A 288 6.36 10.13 23.88
N PRO A 289 6.50 9.41 25.01
CA PRO A 289 6.78 10.05 26.29
C PRO A 289 8.25 10.48 26.41
N GLN A 290 8.56 11.35 27.36
CA GLN A 290 9.91 11.42 27.88
C GLN A 290 10.20 10.10 28.60
N MET A 291 11.21 9.37 28.13
CA MET A 291 11.51 8.02 28.62
C MET A 291 12.55 8.10 29.72
N SER A 292 12.22 7.50 30.89
CA SER A 292 13.10 7.33 32.01
C SER A 292 13.79 5.95 32.01
N PRO A 293 14.73 5.66 32.93
CA PRO A 293 15.31 4.32 33.05
C PRO A 293 14.29 3.20 33.25
N ARG A 294 13.09 3.51 33.78
CA ARG A 294 11.99 2.54 33.93
C ARG A 294 11.38 2.12 32.58
N LEU A 295 11.52 2.95 31.55
CA LEU A 295 11.08 2.69 30.19
C LEU A 295 12.23 2.25 29.27
N ALA A 296 13.31 1.67 29.84
CA ALA A 296 14.47 1.27 29.04
C ALA A 296 14.13 0.24 27.94
N SER A 297 13.19 -0.66 28.20
CA SER A 297 12.73 -1.63 27.19
C SER A 297 11.95 -0.97 26.05
N GLU A 298 11.10 0.01 26.39
CA GLU A 298 10.36 0.83 25.40
C GLU A 298 11.33 1.70 24.59
N ALA A 299 12.32 2.31 25.26
CA ALA A 299 13.37 3.09 24.62
C ALA A 299 14.19 2.24 23.63
N ARG A 300 14.51 0.98 23.99
CA ARG A 300 15.21 0.04 23.10
C ARG A 300 14.35 -0.26 21.85
N ARG A 301 13.06 -0.56 22.02
CA ARG A 301 12.15 -0.81 20.90
C ARG A 301 11.96 0.43 20.03
N PHE A 302 11.87 1.60 20.65
CA PHE A 302 11.83 2.87 19.91
C PHE A 302 13.08 3.09 19.07
N THR A 303 14.28 2.83 19.63
CA THR A 303 15.54 2.88 18.87
C THR A 303 15.52 1.94 17.66
N TRP A 304 15.09 0.69 17.83
CA TRP A 304 14.95 -0.26 16.73
C TRP A 304 13.95 0.21 15.67
N LEU A 305 12.81 0.75 16.10
CA LEU A 305 11.82 1.31 15.17
C LEU A 305 12.43 2.44 14.32
N ILE A 306 13.07 3.42 14.97
CA ILE A 306 13.71 4.54 14.27
C ILE A 306 14.82 4.05 13.34
N ASP A 307 15.63 3.08 13.77
CA ASP A 307 16.68 2.49 12.94
C ASP A 307 16.09 1.87 11.65
N VAL A 308 15.03 1.06 11.79
CA VAL A 308 14.37 0.44 10.64
C VAL A 308 13.74 1.48 9.71
N LEU A 309 12.98 2.44 10.24
CA LEU A 309 12.34 3.47 9.43
C LEU A 309 13.38 4.32 8.66
N TYR A 310 14.47 4.68 9.34
CA TYR A 310 15.58 5.43 8.76
C TYR A 310 16.26 4.65 7.62
N ASP A 311 16.64 3.39 7.85
CA ASP A 311 17.34 2.55 6.89
C ASP A 311 16.46 2.23 5.65
N ARG A 312 15.14 2.11 5.86
CA ARG A 312 14.14 1.86 4.80
C ARG A 312 13.58 3.12 4.14
N ARG A 313 14.01 4.31 4.59
CA ARG A 313 13.51 5.60 4.07
C ARG A 313 11.99 5.77 4.23
N VAL A 314 11.41 5.16 5.24
CA VAL A 314 10.01 5.39 5.65
C VAL A 314 9.92 6.77 6.29
N LYS A 315 8.96 7.57 5.86
CA LYS A 315 8.77 8.93 6.41
C LYS A 315 8.10 8.83 7.77
N LEU A 316 8.53 9.66 8.71
CA LEU A 316 7.99 9.67 10.07
C LEU A 316 7.46 11.05 10.43
N ILE A 317 6.21 11.07 10.91
CA ILE A 317 5.61 12.22 11.59
C ILE A 317 5.32 11.78 13.01
N MET A 318 5.71 12.56 14.01
CA MET A 318 5.51 12.11 15.38
C MET A 318 5.11 13.24 16.33
N SER A 319 4.40 12.85 17.39
CA SER A 319 4.16 13.72 18.54
C SER A 319 4.85 13.16 19.79
N ALA A 320 5.52 14.03 20.54
CA ALA A 320 6.31 13.68 21.70
C ALA A 320 6.13 14.67 22.85
N ALA A 321 6.41 14.20 24.06
CA ALA A 321 6.31 15.02 25.27
C ALA A 321 7.35 16.15 25.30
N VAL A 322 8.52 15.91 24.70
CA VAL A 322 9.68 16.81 24.72
C VAL A 322 10.44 16.76 23.39
N GLU A 323 11.37 17.68 23.20
CA GLU A 323 12.27 17.69 22.02
C GLU A 323 13.15 16.41 21.97
N PRO A 324 13.67 16.02 20.78
CA PRO A 324 14.40 14.76 20.59
C PRO A 324 15.57 14.54 21.56
N ASP A 325 16.30 15.59 21.90
CA ASP A 325 17.44 15.53 22.81
C ASP A 325 17.05 15.19 24.26
N ALA A 326 15.83 15.52 24.64
CA ALA A 326 15.30 15.29 25.98
C ALA A 326 14.49 13.99 26.12
N LEU A 327 14.31 13.23 25.01
CA LEU A 327 13.51 12.00 25.03
C LEU A 327 14.06 10.91 25.94
N TYR A 328 15.39 10.78 26.04
CA TYR A 328 16.06 9.81 26.92
C TYR A 328 17.44 10.32 27.34
N THR A 329 17.52 10.85 28.56
CA THR A 329 18.74 11.52 29.06
C THR A 329 19.48 10.74 30.12
N GLU A 330 18.87 9.66 30.66
CA GLU A 330 19.47 8.80 31.68
C GLU A 330 19.02 7.35 31.56
N GLY A 331 19.88 6.42 31.97
CA GLY A 331 19.59 4.98 31.94
C GLY A 331 20.50 4.17 31.01
N PRO A 332 20.22 2.87 30.82
CA PRO A 332 21.13 1.95 30.14
C PRO A 332 21.48 2.33 28.69
N LEU A 333 20.63 3.09 28.01
CA LEU A 333 20.79 3.44 26.59
C LEU A 333 21.36 4.85 26.35
N VAL A 334 21.75 5.55 27.41
CA VAL A 334 22.16 6.96 27.31
C VAL A 334 23.30 7.20 26.31
N HIS A 335 24.18 6.23 26.11
CA HIS A 335 25.31 6.32 25.18
C HIS A 335 24.93 5.94 23.73
N GLU A 336 23.86 5.18 23.54
CA GLU A 336 23.37 4.74 22.23
C GLU A 336 22.32 5.70 21.68
N PHE A 337 21.50 6.30 22.54
CA PHE A 337 20.35 7.12 22.17
C PHE A 337 20.69 8.38 21.34
N PRO A 338 21.87 9.04 21.47
CA PRO A 338 22.27 10.15 20.60
C PRO A 338 22.23 9.80 19.11
N ARG A 339 22.50 8.55 18.74
CA ARG A 339 22.35 8.08 17.35
C ARG A 339 20.88 8.14 16.90
N THR A 340 19.96 7.73 17.76
CA THR A 340 18.51 7.81 17.49
C THR A 340 18.07 9.27 17.29
N VAL A 341 18.56 10.18 18.14
CA VAL A 341 18.32 11.63 18.03
C VAL A 341 18.84 12.17 16.69
N SER A 342 20.07 11.80 16.30
CA SER A 342 20.65 12.23 15.03
C SER A 342 19.80 11.76 13.84
N ARG A 343 19.34 10.51 13.85
CA ARG A 343 18.45 9.95 12.82
C ARG A 343 17.10 10.68 12.78
N LEU A 344 16.48 10.97 13.92
CA LEU A 344 15.22 11.73 13.99
C LEU A 344 15.37 13.12 13.37
N ARG A 345 16.51 13.79 13.58
CA ARG A 345 16.80 15.08 12.96
C ARG A 345 16.98 14.96 11.46
N GLU A 346 17.76 13.98 11.00
CA GLU A 346 18.00 13.75 9.58
C GLU A 346 16.72 13.34 8.85
N MET A 347 15.86 12.54 9.46
CA MET A 347 14.55 12.15 8.89
C MET A 347 13.62 13.34 8.64
N ARG A 348 13.89 14.50 9.22
CA ARG A 348 13.16 15.75 9.00
C ARG A 348 13.77 16.62 7.91
N SER A 349 14.93 16.26 7.37
CA SER A 349 15.60 17.03 6.33
C SER A 349 14.92 16.90 4.97
N ALA A 350 15.02 17.94 4.14
CA ALA A 350 14.48 17.94 2.79
C ALA A 350 15.08 16.82 1.93
N GLU A 351 16.38 16.53 2.12
CA GLU A 351 17.09 15.47 1.43
C GLU A 351 16.51 14.09 1.75
N PHE A 352 16.31 13.79 3.05
CA PHE A 352 15.70 12.53 3.48
C PHE A 352 14.26 12.39 2.97
N LEU A 353 13.50 13.47 2.99
CA LEU A 353 12.11 13.47 2.50
C LEU A 353 12.05 13.22 0.98
N ALA A 354 13.05 13.66 0.23
CA ALA A 354 13.14 13.47 -1.21
C ALA A 354 13.54 12.04 -1.62
N GLU A 355 14.21 11.28 -0.74
CA GLU A 355 14.63 9.93 -1.06
C GLU A 355 13.41 8.97 -1.13
N ALA A 356 13.41 8.09 -2.15
CA ALA A 356 12.41 7.03 -2.25
C ALA A 356 12.59 5.99 -1.14
N ARG A 357 11.48 5.34 -0.74
CA ARG A 357 11.53 4.18 0.16
C ARG A 357 12.40 3.08 -0.46
N ARG A 358 13.29 2.50 0.34
CA ARG A 358 14.13 1.37 -0.09
C ARG A 358 13.35 0.06 0.07
N SER A 359 13.15 -0.65 -1.04
CA SER A 359 12.63 -2.02 -1.02
C SER A 359 13.65 -2.97 -0.38
N VAL A 360 13.16 -4.07 0.18
CA VAL A 360 14.03 -5.17 0.62
C VAL A 360 14.51 -5.90 -0.62
N ASP A 361 15.77 -5.78 -1.00
CA ASP A 361 16.41 -6.78 -1.82
C ASP A 361 16.59 -8.04 -0.97
N THR A 362 15.71 -9.01 -1.14
CA THR A 362 15.76 -10.33 -0.48
C THR A 362 16.88 -11.21 -1.08
N SER A 363 17.90 -10.62 -1.66
CA SER A 363 19.01 -11.34 -2.31
C SER A 363 20.22 -11.58 -1.40
N LEU A 364 20.06 -11.53 -0.07
CA LEU A 364 21.11 -11.88 0.89
C LEU A 364 20.52 -12.72 2.04
N THR A 365 20.22 -13.98 1.77
CA THR A 365 20.44 -15.13 2.68
C THR A 365 20.44 -16.41 1.86
#